data_1c6f9b48d5599781e3f66e5066dcb765
#
_entry.id   1c6f9b48d5599781e3f66e5066dcb765
#
_cell.length_a   1.000
_cell.length_b   1.000
_cell.length_c   1.000
_cell.angle_alpha   90.00
_cell.angle_beta   90.00
_cell.angle_gamma   90.00
#
_symmetry.space_group_name_H-M   'P 1'
#
loop_
_entity.id
_entity.type
_entity.pdbx_description
1 polymer ?
#
loop_
_entity_poly.entity_id
_entity_poly.type
_entity_poly.pdbx_seq_one_letter_code
_entity_poly.pdbx_strand_id
1 'polypeptide(L)'
;MQKRLIHMLGKKMFTRRLFQKRFAFITLLLAFLHLVMELGYTFKVGQHFLGLLPDLLADGLLIWGSLSLIRNQRAAGLICGAWGFTLCLHYRTWAWRFEDYLMGTINETQLSVMYLLAATMLISIVCFALTILMNLELVREVDFAQDN
;
A
#
# COMPACT_ATOMS: atom_id res chain seq x y z
N MET A 1 16.75 29.63 -23.90
CA MET A 1 15.61 29.29 -23.05
C MET A 1 15.29 27.80 -23.12
N GLN A 2 15.20 27.18 -24.28
CA GLN A 2 14.84 25.77 -24.53
C GLN A 2 15.74 24.72 -23.79
N LYS A 3 17.08 24.90 -23.78
CA LYS A 3 18.02 23.99 -23.10
C LYS A 3 17.82 23.93 -21.57
N ARG A 4 17.47 25.04 -20.91
CA ARG A 4 17.17 25.07 -19.47
C ARG A 4 15.87 24.33 -19.15
N LEU A 5 14.85 24.47 -19.99
CA LEU A 5 13.57 23.77 -19.83
C LEU A 5 13.75 22.24 -19.93
N ILE A 6 14.49 21.79 -20.95
CA ILE A 6 14.79 20.35 -21.15
C ILE A 6 15.56 19.77 -19.95
N HIS A 7 16.54 20.52 -19.42
CA HIS A 7 17.31 20.08 -18.25
C HIS A 7 16.46 19.99 -16.98
N MET A 8 15.55 20.96 -16.75
CA MET A 8 14.64 20.94 -15.60
C MET A 8 13.61 19.80 -15.69
N LEU A 9 13.04 19.56 -16.88
CA LEU A 9 12.12 18.45 -17.12
C LEU A 9 12.81 17.08 -16.90
N GLY A 10 14.02 16.91 -17.42
CA GLY A 10 14.80 15.69 -17.23
C GLY A 10 15.12 15.42 -15.77
N LYS A 11 15.48 16.45 -14.99
CA LYS A 11 15.74 16.35 -13.55
C LYS A 11 14.47 15.97 -12.78
N LYS A 12 13.32 16.58 -13.09
CA LYS A 12 12.02 16.29 -12.47
C LYS A 12 11.59 14.84 -12.73
N MET A 13 11.69 14.38 -13.97
CA MET A 13 11.38 12.99 -14.35
C MET A 13 12.28 11.98 -13.64
N PHE A 14 13.58 12.24 -13.56
CA PHE A 14 14.54 11.37 -12.89
C PHE A 14 14.24 11.25 -11.39
N THR A 15 14.00 12.36 -10.71
CA THR A 15 13.67 12.41 -9.28
C THR A 15 12.38 11.65 -8.98
N ARG A 16 11.37 11.80 -9.83
CA ARG A 16 10.10 11.09 -9.73
C ARG A 16 10.25 9.58 -9.87
N ARG A 17 10.99 9.12 -10.89
CA ARG A 17 11.24 7.69 -11.10
C ARG A 17 11.98 7.06 -9.91
N LEU A 18 12.93 7.80 -9.33
CA LEU A 18 13.64 7.35 -8.14
C LEU A 18 12.69 7.22 -6.94
N PHE A 19 11.79 8.18 -6.73
CA PHE A 19 10.77 8.12 -5.70
C PHE A 19 9.85 6.91 -5.88
N GLN A 20 9.31 6.69 -7.08
CA GLN A 20 8.45 5.54 -7.38
C GLN A 20 9.14 4.19 -7.11
N LYS A 21 10.41 4.07 -7.51
CA LYS A 21 11.20 2.85 -7.23
C LYS A 21 11.41 2.65 -5.73
N ARG A 22 11.80 3.69 -4.99
CA ARG A 22 11.97 3.61 -3.53
C ARG A 22 10.66 3.25 -2.85
N PHE A 23 9.57 3.87 -3.24
CA PHE A 23 8.24 3.55 -2.73
C PHE A 23 7.87 2.09 -2.99
N ALA A 24 8.08 1.59 -4.21
CA ALA A 24 7.83 0.20 -4.55
C ALA A 24 8.69 -0.78 -3.73
N PHE A 25 9.96 -0.47 -3.47
CA PHE A 25 10.81 -1.29 -2.59
C PHE A 25 10.31 -1.30 -1.14
N ILE A 26 9.91 -0.15 -0.61
CA ILE A 26 9.33 -0.06 0.74
C ILE A 26 8.03 -0.87 0.80
N THR A 27 7.17 -0.76 -0.20
CA THR A 27 5.93 -1.56 -0.28
C THR A 27 6.22 -3.07 -0.34
N LEU A 28 7.22 -3.51 -1.11
CA LEU A 28 7.63 -4.92 -1.14
C LEU A 28 8.08 -5.40 0.24
N LEU A 29 8.88 -4.61 0.94
CA LEU A 29 9.34 -4.95 2.29
C LEU A 29 8.15 -5.04 3.27
N LEU A 30 7.22 -4.09 3.21
CA LEU A 30 6.02 -4.08 4.06
C LEU A 30 5.12 -5.28 3.77
N ALA A 31 4.87 -5.59 2.50
CA ALA A 31 4.06 -6.75 2.10
C ALA A 31 4.70 -8.08 2.56
N PHE A 32 6.03 -8.21 2.42
CA PHE A 32 6.73 -9.39 2.89
C PHE A 32 6.68 -9.53 4.42
N LEU A 33 6.88 -8.43 5.15
CA LEU A 33 6.79 -8.41 6.60
C LEU A 33 5.39 -8.78 7.07
N HIS A 34 4.35 -8.21 6.44
CA HIS A 34 2.95 -8.52 6.74
C HIS A 34 2.66 -9.99 6.48
N LEU A 35 3.05 -10.53 5.34
CA LEU A 35 2.88 -11.95 5.00
C LEU A 35 3.52 -12.88 6.06
N VAL A 36 4.75 -12.58 6.50
CA VAL A 36 5.43 -13.38 7.53
C VAL A 36 4.67 -13.30 8.86
N MET A 37 4.17 -12.13 9.23
CA MET A 37 3.39 -11.94 10.45
C MET A 37 2.06 -12.72 10.40
N GLU A 38 1.32 -12.64 9.28
CA GLU A 38 0.05 -13.34 9.10
C GLU A 38 0.21 -14.86 9.10
N LEU A 39 1.23 -15.37 8.42
CA LEU A 39 1.56 -16.80 8.45
C LEU A 39 1.93 -17.23 9.89
N GLY A 40 2.76 -16.46 10.59
CA GLY A 40 3.14 -16.73 11.98
C GLY A 40 1.93 -16.74 12.93
N TYR A 41 1.02 -15.79 12.76
CA TYR A 41 -0.22 -15.72 13.51
C TYR A 41 -1.12 -16.92 13.22
N THR A 42 -1.30 -17.27 11.96
CA THR A 42 -2.11 -18.40 11.50
C THR A 42 -1.60 -19.72 12.09
N PHE A 43 -0.29 -19.96 12.08
CA PHE A 43 0.31 -21.17 12.67
C PHE A 43 0.15 -21.21 14.19
N LYS A 44 0.21 -20.06 14.87
CA LYS A 44 0.12 -19.97 16.32
C LYS A 44 -1.31 -20.13 16.83
N VAL A 45 -2.30 -19.57 16.11
CA VAL A 45 -3.70 -19.48 16.57
C VAL A 45 -4.59 -20.53 15.89
N GLY A 46 -4.11 -21.16 14.80
CA GLY A 46 -4.89 -22.13 14.04
C GLY A 46 -6.02 -21.50 13.21
N GLN A 47 -5.76 -20.31 12.66
CA GLN A 47 -6.74 -19.60 11.83
C GLN A 47 -7.15 -20.44 10.60
N HIS A 48 -8.44 -20.43 10.30
CA HIS A 48 -8.95 -21.13 9.11
C HIS A 48 -8.45 -20.48 7.81
N PHE A 49 -8.10 -21.28 6.80
CA PHE A 49 -7.56 -20.80 5.51
C PHE A 49 -8.42 -19.70 4.85
N LEU A 50 -9.75 -19.80 4.95
CA LEU A 50 -10.66 -18.78 4.41
C LEU A 50 -10.49 -17.40 5.09
N GLY A 51 -10.07 -17.38 6.36
CA GLY A 51 -9.76 -16.13 7.05
C GLY A 51 -8.44 -15.52 6.61
N LEU A 52 -7.45 -16.32 6.21
CA LEU A 52 -6.16 -15.90 5.71
C LEU A 52 -6.19 -15.43 4.25
N LEU A 53 -7.14 -15.93 3.45
CA LEU A 53 -7.19 -15.68 2.00
C LEU A 53 -7.21 -14.20 1.62
N PRO A 54 -8.00 -13.30 2.27
CA PRO A 54 -7.99 -11.88 1.95
C PRO A 54 -6.63 -11.22 2.15
N ASP A 55 -5.89 -11.61 3.20
CA ASP A 55 -4.56 -11.05 3.52
C ASP A 55 -3.52 -11.53 2.49
N LEU A 56 -3.56 -12.80 2.09
CA LEU A 56 -2.74 -13.32 1.00
C LEU A 56 -3.01 -12.63 -0.34
N LEU A 57 -4.27 -12.29 -0.63
CA LEU A 57 -4.63 -11.53 -1.83
C LEU A 57 -4.09 -10.09 -1.75
N ALA A 58 -4.20 -9.43 -0.59
CA ALA A 58 -3.67 -8.09 -0.40
C ALA A 58 -2.15 -8.07 -0.60
N ASP A 59 -1.43 -8.98 0.04
CA ASP A 59 0.03 -9.11 -0.09
C ASP A 59 0.44 -9.44 -1.53
N GLY A 60 -0.25 -10.37 -2.18
CA GLY A 60 -0.04 -10.70 -3.59
C GLY A 60 -0.21 -9.50 -4.52
N LEU A 61 -1.26 -8.70 -4.31
CA LEU A 61 -1.51 -7.48 -5.07
C LEU A 61 -0.45 -6.40 -4.80
N LEU A 62 -0.01 -6.22 -3.54
CA LEU A 62 1.06 -5.29 -3.18
C LEU A 62 2.39 -5.69 -3.82
N ILE A 63 2.75 -6.98 -3.78
CA ILE A 63 3.95 -7.52 -4.41
C ILE A 63 3.89 -7.31 -5.93
N TRP A 64 2.80 -7.74 -6.57
CA TRP A 64 2.63 -7.59 -8.01
C TRP A 64 2.63 -6.12 -8.46
N GLY A 65 1.88 -5.27 -7.75
CA GLY A 65 1.84 -3.82 -8.01
C GLY A 65 3.21 -3.18 -7.89
N SER A 66 3.98 -3.55 -6.86
CA SER A 66 5.33 -3.03 -6.62
C SER A 66 6.31 -3.46 -7.72
N LEU A 67 6.35 -4.74 -8.07
CA LEU A 67 7.20 -5.25 -9.15
C LEU A 67 6.84 -4.63 -10.50
N SER A 68 5.55 -4.43 -10.75
CA SER A 68 5.06 -3.74 -11.96
C SER A 68 5.50 -2.28 -12.00
N LEU A 69 5.42 -1.55 -10.86
CA LEU A 69 5.84 -0.15 -10.76
C LEU A 69 7.35 0.02 -10.93
N ILE A 70 8.17 -0.92 -10.45
CA ILE A 70 9.62 -0.91 -10.68
C ILE A 70 9.94 -1.01 -12.18
N ARG A 71 9.17 -1.80 -12.92
CA ARG A 71 9.36 -2.02 -14.37
C ARG A 71 8.75 -0.89 -15.20
N ASN A 72 7.53 -0.47 -14.85
CA ASN A 72 6.75 0.49 -15.62
C ASN A 72 6.06 1.51 -14.72
N GLN A 73 6.36 2.80 -14.93
CA GLN A 73 5.75 3.91 -14.18
C GLN A 73 4.22 4.00 -14.33
N ARG A 74 3.68 3.52 -15.45
CA ARG A 74 2.23 3.49 -15.70
C ARG A 74 1.47 2.51 -14.78
N ALA A 75 2.19 1.62 -14.10
CA ALA A 75 1.60 0.70 -13.13
C ALA A 75 1.23 1.36 -11.78
N ALA A 76 1.34 2.69 -11.65
CA ALA A 76 0.94 3.41 -10.44
C ALA A 76 -0.54 3.19 -10.06
N GLY A 77 -1.44 2.99 -11.03
CA GLY A 77 -2.83 2.64 -10.79
C GLY A 77 -3.01 1.28 -10.12
N LEU A 78 -2.20 0.29 -10.50
CA LEU A 78 -2.25 -1.04 -9.93
C LEU A 78 -1.86 -1.04 -8.44
N ILE A 79 -0.74 -0.37 -8.10
CA ILE A 79 -0.30 -0.28 -6.71
C ILE A 79 -1.25 0.59 -5.86
N CYS A 80 -1.93 1.57 -6.47
CA CYS A 80 -2.98 2.35 -5.82
C CYS A 80 -4.18 1.46 -5.44
N GLY A 81 -4.66 0.62 -6.37
CA GLY A 81 -5.72 -0.35 -6.10
C GLY A 81 -5.32 -1.35 -5.01
N ALA A 82 -4.08 -1.84 -5.03
CA ALA A 82 -3.56 -2.75 -4.01
C ALA A 82 -3.56 -2.12 -2.61
N TRP A 83 -3.06 -0.88 -2.45
CA TRP A 83 -3.10 -0.18 -1.17
C TRP A 83 -4.52 0.17 -0.72
N GLY A 84 -5.44 0.51 -1.65
CA GLY A 84 -6.85 0.73 -1.34
C GLY A 84 -7.52 -0.54 -0.81
N PHE A 85 -7.26 -1.69 -1.42
CA PHE A 85 -7.75 -2.98 -0.94
C PHE A 85 -7.21 -3.33 0.44
N THR A 86 -5.90 -3.18 0.65
CA THR A 86 -5.24 -3.41 1.95
C THR A 86 -5.80 -2.50 3.04
N LEU A 87 -6.03 -1.21 2.73
CA LEU A 87 -6.66 -0.27 3.66
C LEU A 87 -8.06 -0.73 4.09
N CYS A 88 -8.90 -1.17 3.15
CA CYS A 88 -10.24 -1.68 3.45
C CYS A 88 -10.20 -2.90 4.37
N LEU A 89 -9.24 -3.82 4.16
CA LEU A 89 -9.07 -5.00 5.02
C LEU A 89 -8.64 -4.61 6.43
N HIS A 90 -7.62 -3.78 6.57
CA HIS A 90 -7.13 -3.30 7.88
C HIS A 90 -8.23 -2.55 8.65
N TYR A 91 -8.98 -1.67 7.95
CA TYR A 91 -10.10 -0.95 8.55
C TYR A 91 -11.16 -1.92 9.08
N ARG A 92 -11.60 -2.88 8.25
CA ARG A 92 -12.63 -3.86 8.64
C ARG A 92 -12.20 -4.67 9.86
N THR A 93 -10.97 -5.19 9.85
CA THR A 93 -10.45 -6.02 10.92
C THR A 93 -10.25 -5.23 12.22
N TRP A 94 -9.80 -3.97 12.09
CA TRP A 94 -9.67 -3.05 13.21
C TRP A 94 -11.03 -2.69 13.80
N ALA A 95 -12.04 -2.38 12.97
CA ALA A 95 -13.36 -1.96 13.40
C ALA A 95 -14.05 -3.04 14.26
N TRP A 96 -13.96 -4.31 13.86
CA TRP A 96 -14.52 -5.41 14.67
C TRP A 96 -13.87 -5.51 16.05
N ARG A 97 -12.54 -5.39 16.14
CA ARG A 97 -11.84 -5.44 17.42
C ARG A 97 -12.12 -4.21 18.27
N PHE A 98 -12.37 -3.07 17.64
CA PHE A 98 -12.76 -1.86 18.34
C PHE A 98 -14.18 -1.97 18.91
N GLU A 99 -15.11 -2.63 18.22
CA GLU A 99 -16.43 -2.98 18.77
C GLU A 99 -16.31 -3.90 19.99
N ASP A 100 -15.49 -4.96 19.93
CA ASP A 100 -15.20 -5.83 21.06
C ASP A 100 -14.62 -5.06 22.26
N TYR A 101 -13.74 -4.08 21.98
CA TYR A 101 -13.20 -3.20 23.01
C TYR A 101 -14.28 -2.34 23.67
N LEU A 102 -15.18 -1.74 22.89
CA LEU A 102 -16.31 -0.94 23.43
C LEU A 102 -17.29 -1.79 24.25
N MET A 103 -17.46 -3.05 23.88
CA MET A 103 -18.32 -3.99 24.62
C MET A 103 -17.64 -4.60 25.85
N GLY A 104 -16.35 -4.32 26.08
CA GLY A 104 -15.58 -4.88 27.21
C GLY A 104 -15.30 -6.38 27.09
N THR A 105 -15.41 -6.95 25.89
CA THR A 105 -15.21 -8.39 25.62
C THR A 105 -13.79 -8.73 25.16
N ILE A 106 -12.96 -7.70 24.89
CA ILE A 106 -11.61 -7.86 24.38
C ILE A 106 -10.64 -8.35 25.48
N ASN A 107 -9.78 -9.31 25.17
CA ASN A 107 -8.68 -9.74 26.04
C ASN A 107 -7.37 -8.98 25.72
N GLU A 108 -6.34 -9.10 26.58
CA GLU A 108 -5.06 -8.38 26.44
C GLU A 108 -4.35 -8.67 25.11
N THR A 109 -4.39 -9.91 24.63
CA THR A 109 -3.80 -10.29 23.34
C THR A 109 -4.52 -9.61 22.18
N GLN A 110 -5.85 -9.61 22.19
CA GLN A 110 -6.67 -8.95 21.17
C GLN A 110 -6.51 -7.44 21.21
N LEU A 111 -6.34 -6.84 22.39
CA LEU A 111 -6.05 -5.41 22.55
C LEU A 111 -4.72 -5.04 21.90
N SER A 112 -3.68 -5.82 22.10
CA SER A 112 -2.37 -5.62 21.48
C SER A 112 -2.47 -5.72 19.94
N VAL A 113 -3.21 -6.69 19.42
CA VAL A 113 -3.46 -6.83 17.98
C VAL A 113 -4.27 -5.65 17.43
N MET A 114 -5.25 -5.12 18.17
CA MET A 114 -6.01 -3.94 17.77
C MET A 114 -5.11 -2.70 17.57
N TYR A 115 -4.16 -2.46 18.47
CA TYR A 115 -3.19 -1.36 18.31
C TYR A 115 -2.26 -1.57 17.11
N LEU A 116 -1.81 -2.81 16.89
CA LEU A 116 -1.00 -3.14 15.72
C LEU A 116 -1.78 -2.88 14.42
N LEU A 117 -3.05 -3.29 14.36
CA LEU A 117 -3.94 -3.03 13.22
C LEU A 117 -4.18 -1.53 13.00
N ALA A 118 -4.31 -0.74 14.08
CA ALA A 118 -4.41 0.71 13.95
C ALA A 118 -3.15 1.31 13.31
N ALA A 119 -1.97 0.85 13.71
CA ALA A 119 -0.69 1.30 13.14
C ALA A 119 -0.56 0.91 11.65
N THR A 120 -0.89 -0.34 11.29
CA THR A 120 -0.85 -0.81 9.89
C THR A 120 -1.89 -0.09 9.02
N MET A 121 -3.07 0.22 9.57
CA MET A 121 -4.09 1.04 8.89
C MET A 121 -3.59 2.45 8.59
N LEU A 122 -2.91 3.12 9.54
CA LEU A 122 -2.30 4.43 9.31
C LEU A 122 -1.24 4.39 8.20
N ILE A 123 -0.39 3.37 8.19
CA ILE A 123 0.59 3.14 7.11
C ILE A 123 -0.14 3.00 5.77
N SER A 124 -1.22 2.20 5.74
CA SER A 124 -2.02 1.99 4.52
C SER A 124 -2.67 3.27 4.02
N ILE A 125 -3.19 4.13 4.91
CA ILE A 125 -3.74 5.45 4.56
C ILE A 125 -2.66 6.31 3.88
N VAL A 126 -1.47 6.41 4.49
CA VAL A 126 -0.36 7.22 3.95
C VAL A 126 0.09 6.68 2.59
N CYS A 127 0.28 5.37 2.48
CA CYS A 127 0.69 4.74 1.22
C CYS A 127 -0.37 4.89 0.13
N PHE A 128 -1.65 4.74 0.46
CA PHE A 128 -2.75 4.96 -0.47
C PHE A 128 -2.80 6.41 -0.96
N ALA A 129 -2.69 7.39 -0.06
CA ALA A 129 -2.64 8.80 -0.43
C ALA A 129 -1.46 9.13 -1.35
N LEU A 130 -0.26 8.60 -1.06
CA LEU A 130 0.92 8.77 -1.91
C LEU A 130 0.72 8.17 -3.31
N THR A 131 0.05 7.02 -3.42
CA THR A 131 -0.24 6.40 -4.72
C THR A 131 -1.29 7.18 -5.53
N ILE A 132 -2.28 7.78 -4.88
CA ILE A 132 -3.22 8.71 -5.53
C ILE A 132 -2.46 9.90 -6.11
N LEU A 133 -1.58 10.54 -5.32
CA LEU A 133 -0.77 11.66 -5.80
C LEU A 133 0.11 11.28 -7.00
N MET A 134 0.74 10.09 -6.97
CA MET A 134 1.51 9.58 -8.11
C MET A 134 0.67 9.41 -9.37
N ASN A 135 -0.59 8.95 -9.25
CA ASN A 135 -1.50 8.80 -10.37
C ASN A 135 -1.96 10.14 -10.94
N LEU A 136 -2.33 11.10 -10.08
CA LEU A 136 -2.75 12.44 -10.52
C LEU A 136 -1.65 13.16 -11.30
N GLU A 137 -0.39 13.00 -10.89
CA GLU A 137 0.74 13.56 -11.64
C GLU A 137 0.92 12.91 -13.03
N LEU A 138 0.66 11.60 -13.15
CA LEU A 138 0.71 10.89 -14.43
C LEU A 138 -0.35 11.38 -15.40
N VAL A 139 -1.59 11.58 -14.93
CA VAL A 139 -2.68 12.10 -15.76
C VAL A 139 -2.35 13.47 -16.29
N ARG A 140 -1.88 14.38 -15.43
CA ARG A 140 -1.47 15.74 -15.87
C ARG A 140 -0.41 15.74 -16.95
N GLU A 141 0.55 14.82 -16.92
CA GLU A 141 1.60 14.75 -17.97
C GLU A 141 1.06 14.26 -19.31
N VAL A 142 0.06 13.38 -19.30
CA VAL A 142 -0.59 12.89 -20.52
C VAL A 142 -1.41 14.01 -21.17
N ASP A 143 -2.19 14.75 -20.38
CA ASP A 143 -2.99 15.87 -20.87
C ASP A 143 -2.11 16.96 -21.52
N PHE A 144 -1.01 17.33 -20.87
CA PHE A 144 -0.05 18.30 -21.40
C PHE A 144 0.64 17.85 -22.70
N ALA A 145 0.79 16.53 -22.89
CA ALA A 145 1.40 15.99 -24.11
C ALA A 145 0.43 15.89 -25.30
N GLN A 146 -0.88 15.95 -25.04
CA GLN A 146 -1.91 15.94 -26.08
C GLN A 146 -2.26 17.35 -26.59
N ASP A 147 -2.04 18.38 -25.76
CA ASP A 147 -2.36 19.78 -26.09
C ASP A 147 -1.23 20.52 -26.86
N ASN A 148 -0.09 19.85 -27.11
CA ASN A 148 1.06 20.38 -27.86
C ASN A 148 1.40 19.55 -29.08
#